data_5bb4c124bfdeb698bc82da783c459be5
#
_entry.id   5bb4c124bfdeb698bc82da783c459be5
#
_cell.length_a   1.000
_cell.length_b   1.000
_cell.length_c   1.000
_cell.angle_alpha   90.00
_cell.angle_beta   90.00
_cell.angle_gamma   90.00
#
_symmetry.space_group_name_H-M   'P 1'
#
loop_
_entity.id
_entity.type
_entity.pdbx_description
1 polymer ?
#
loop_
_entity_poly.entity_id
_entity_poly.type
_entity_poly.pdbx_seq_one_letter_code
_entity_poly.pdbx_strand_id
1 'polypeptide(L)'
;MFQNKVEGTYNDIVYDNENVSWSFRLNNKITLPGKIDWQTRMNVRGPNETAVSKSDGDFSIDLAFSKELFNDNATLTLNIKDLLDQRGWRNETFNENFYNDFEFRWSQRSATLNFTYRFNQKKNQNRRQMRNARFGEGGFGS
;
A
#
# COMPACT_ATOMS: atom_id res chain seq x y z
N MET A 1 4.21 6.67 14.24
CA MET A 1 3.34 7.41 15.16
C MET A 1 3.84 8.83 15.16
N PHE A 2 3.02 9.78 14.77
CA PHE A 2 3.36 11.21 14.76
C PHE A 2 2.35 11.92 15.64
N GLN A 3 2.84 12.73 16.53
CA GLN A 3 2.05 13.60 17.40
C GLN A 3 2.27 15.05 16.93
N ASN A 4 1.22 15.72 16.57
CA ASN A 4 1.27 17.15 16.21
C ASN A 4 0.40 17.92 17.20
N LYS A 5 1.00 18.89 17.86
CA LYS A 5 0.30 19.83 18.72
C LYS A 5 0.27 21.19 18.01
N VAL A 6 -0.90 21.71 17.78
CA VAL A 6 -1.11 23.04 17.22
C VAL A 6 -1.79 23.88 18.28
N GLU A 7 -1.11 24.92 18.77
CA GLU A 7 -1.67 25.93 19.67
C GLU A 7 -1.76 27.25 18.90
N GLY A 8 -2.92 27.85 18.88
CA GLY A 8 -3.14 29.16 18.27
C GLY A 8 -4.40 29.82 18.81
N THR A 9 -4.35 31.14 19.01
CA THR A 9 -5.50 31.95 19.39
C THR A 9 -5.77 32.96 18.28
N TYR A 10 -6.95 32.91 17.69
CA TYR A 10 -7.42 33.89 16.72
C TYR A 10 -8.84 34.33 17.08
N ASN A 11 -9.09 35.63 17.25
CA ASN A 11 -10.39 36.20 17.63
C ASN A 11 -11.01 35.55 18.89
N ASP A 12 -10.23 35.43 20.00
CA ASP A 12 -10.65 34.81 21.27
C ASP A 12 -11.06 33.33 21.20
N ILE A 13 -10.85 32.67 20.07
CA ILE A 13 -11.05 31.22 19.91
C ILE A 13 -9.71 30.53 20.14
N VAL A 14 -9.64 29.68 21.16
CA VAL A 14 -8.45 28.86 21.45
C VAL A 14 -8.52 27.59 20.58
N TYR A 15 -7.61 27.48 19.65
CA TYR A 15 -7.39 26.25 18.88
C TYR A 15 -6.33 25.41 19.60
N ASP A 16 -6.76 24.63 20.57
CA ASP A 16 -5.90 23.61 21.21
C ASP A 16 -6.35 22.24 20.72
N ASN A 17 -5.53 21.63 19.88
CA ASN A 17 -5.81 20.29 19.37
C ASN A 17 -4.55 19.43 19.41
N GLU A 18 -4.62 18.35 20.17
CA GLU A 18 -3.60 17.31 20.22
C GLU A 18 -4.01 16.17 19.31
N ASN A 19 -3.29 16.03 18.20
CA ASN A 19 -3.61 15.03 17.18
C ASN A 19 -2.59 13.89 17.19
N VAL A 20 -3.09 12.67 17.33
CA VAL A 20 -2.30 11.45 17.24
C VAL A 20 -2.68 10.71 15.97
N SER A 21 -1.81 10.74 14.98
CA SER A 21 -1.97 9.91 13.79
C SER A 21 -1.04 8.71 13.82
N TRP A 22 -1.58 7.56 13.44
CA TRP A 22 -0.83 6.32 13.38
C TRP A 22 -1.18 5.54 12.12
N SER A 23 -0.23 4.79 11.64
CA SER A 23 -0.45 3.87 10.53
C SER A 23 0.33 2.58 10.75
N PHE A 24 -0.26 1.48 10.31
CA PHE A 24 0.36 0.16 10.33
C PHE A 24 0.30 -0.45 8.93
N ARG A 25 1.41 -1.02 8.48
CA ARG A 25 1.50 -1.73 7.21
C ARG A 25 2.18 -3.07 7.41
N LEU A 26 1.51 -4.13 6.99
CA LEU A 26 2.05 -5.48 6.94
C LEU A 26 2.14 -5.94 5.49
N ASN A 27 3.32 -6.42 5.10
CA ASN A 27 3.52 -7.13 3.84
C ASN A 27 4.10 -8.49 4.16
N ASN A 28 3.41 -9.53 3.74
CA ASN A 28 3.84 -10.91 3.91
C ASN A 28 3.90 -11.61 2.56
N LYS A 29 4.94 -12.42 2.35
CA LYS A 29 5.07 -13.30 1.20
C LYS A 29 5.48 -14.68 1.69
N ILE A 30 4.70 -15.69 1.34
CA ILE A 30 4.94 -17.10 1.68
C ILE A 30 4.96 -17.89 0.37
N THR A 31 5.99 -18.70 0.21
CA THR A 31 6.05 -19.66 -0.89
C THR A 31 5.63 -21.02 -0.36
N LEU A 32 4.52 -21.54 -0.86
CA LEU A 32 3.96 -22.83 -0.51
C LEU A 32 4.55 -23.94 -1.38
N PRO A 33 4.49 -25.21 -0.93
CA PRO A 33 4.82 -26.36 -1.77
C PRO A 33 4.03 -26.33 -3.08
N GLY A 34 4.66 -26.73 -4.18
CA GLY A 34 4.04 -26.69 -5.52
C GLY A 34 4.22 -25.38 -6.26
N LYS A 35 5.21 -24.57 -5.89
CA LYS A 35 5.55 -23.27 -6.54
C LYS A 35 4.38 -22.29 -6.54
N ILE A 36 3.70 -22.20 -5.40
CA ILE A 36 2.61 -21.27 -5.18
C ILE A 36 3.15 -20.15 -4.28
N ASP A 37 3.18 -18.94 -4.78
CA ASP A 37 3.49 -17.74 -3.99
C ASP A 37 2.18 -17.10 -3.49
N TRP A 38 2.07 -16.94 -2.19
CA TRP A 38 1.00 -16.21 -1.53
C TRP A 38 1.54 -14.90 -0.97
N GLN A 39 0.93 -13.80 -1.34
CA GLN A 39 1.26 -12.47 -0.82
C GLN A 39 0.04 -11.85 -0.17
N THR A 40 0.24 -11.26 1.00
CA THR A 40 -0.75 -10.48 1.72
C THR A 40 -0.19 -9.10 2.02
N ARG A 41 -0.96 -8.08 1.71
CA ARG A 41 -0.69 -6.71 2.10
C ARG A 41 -1.85 -6.18 2.91
N MET A 42 -1.57 -5.72 4.11
CA MET A 42 -2.53 -5.08 4.99
C MET A 42 -2.06 -3.67 5.29
N ASN A 43 -2.95 -2.69 5.15
CA ASN A 43 -2.71 -1.32 5.55
C ASN A 43 -3.83 -0.90 6.49
N VAL A 44 -3.43 -0.29 7.59
CA VAL A 44 -4.33 0.30 8.58
C VAL A 44 -3.86 1.72 8.83
N ARG A 45 -4.75 2.67 8.76
CA ARG A 45 -4.53 4.06 9.13
C ARG A 45 -5.57 4.43 10.18
N GLY A 46 -5.13 4.96 11.29
CA GLY A 46 -6.00 5.46 12.33
C GLY A 46 -6.75 6.73 11.91
N PRO A 47 -7.85 7.04 12.59
CA PRO A 47 -8.54 8.30 12.39
C PRO A 47 -7.62 9.48 12.73
N ASN A 48 -7.89 10.61 12.11
CA ASN A 48 -7.14 11.83 12.29
C ASN A 48 -8.12 12.97 12.50
N GLU A 49 -8.01 13.68 13.62
CA GLU A 49 -8.89 14.78 13.97
C GLU A 49 -8.06 16.05 14.21
N THR A 50 -8.45 17.11 13.57
CA THR A 50 -7.87 18.45 13.72
C THR A 50 -8.94 19.41 14.20
N ALA A 51 -8.57 20.64 14.59
CA ALA A 51 -9.52 21.64 15.08
C ALA A 51 -10.68 21.94 14.11
N VAL A 52 -10.48 21.70 12.81
CA VAL A 52 -11.43 22.07 11.75
C VAL A 52 -11.80 20.89 10.82
N SER A 53 -11.23 19.73 11.04
CA SER A 53 -11.43 18.59 10.14
C SER A 53 -11.29 17.27 10.87
N LYS A 54 -12.17 16.32 10.56
CA LYS A 54 -12.12 14.95 11.02
C LYS A 54 -12.05 14.02 9.82
N SER A 55 -11.07 13.13 9.84
CA SER A 55 -10.91 12.08 8.83
C SER A 55 -11.03 10.72 9.50
N ASP A 56 -11.89 9.88 8.96
CA ASP A 56 -12.00 8.49 9.40
C ASP A 56 -10.76 7.69 9.01
N GLY A 57 -10.47 6.64 9.79
CA GLY A 57 -9.41 5.72 9.49
C GLY A 57 -9.67 4.92 8.22
N ASP A 58 -8.62 4.30 7.69
CA ASP A 58 -8.65 3.48 6.48
C ASP A 58 -8.09 2.08 6.77
N PHE A 59 -8.78 1.05 6.32
CA PHE A 59 -8.36 -0.34 6.45
C PHE A 59 -8.48 -1.06 5.10
N SER A 60 -7.39 -1.67 4.66
CA SER A 60 -7.41 -2.42 3.41
C SER A 60 -6.57 -3.68 3.46
N ILE A 61 -7.07 -4.75 2.83
CA ILE A 61 -6.36 -6.02 2.65
C ILE A 61 -6.35 -6.35 1.16
N ASP A 62 -5.14 -6.55 0.64
CA ASP A 62 -4.90 -7.05 -0.71
C ASP A 62 -4.28 -8.45 -0.63
N LEU A 63 -4.73 -9.36 -1.47
CA LEU A 63 -4.19 -10.72 -1.60
C LEU A 63 -3.71 -10.97 -3.03
N ALA A 64 -2.61 -11.68 -3.16
CA ALA A 64 -2.15 -12.18 -4.45
C ALA A 64 -1.70 -13.63 -4.32
N PHE A 65 -2.15 -14.46 -5.25
CA PHE A 65 -1.72 -15.84 -5.40
C PHE A 65 -1.11 -16.00 -6.78
N SER A 66 0.09 -16.55 -6.84
CA SER A 66 0.78 -16.81 -8.10
C SER A 66 1.25 -18.25 -8.14
N LYS A 67 0.97 -18.95 -9.23
CA LYS A 67 1.41 -20.32 -9.46
C LYS A 67 2.17 -20.44 -10.75
N GLU A 68 3.36 -21.03 -10.70
CA GLU A 68 4.13 -21.39 -11.87
C GLU A 68 3.67 -22.74 -12.44
N LEU A 69 3.46 -22.77 -13.76
CA LEU A 69 2.96 -23.90 -14.52
C LEU A 69 3.93 -24.22 -15.68
N PHE A 70 3.87 -25.42 -16.21
CA PHE A 70 4.63 -25.86 -17.38
C PHE A 70 6.16 -25.63 -17.25
N ASN A 71 6.75 -26.07 -16.13
CA ASN A 71 8.18 -25.90 -15.87
C ASN A 71 8.65 -24.43 -15.97
N ASP A 72 7.90 -23.52 -15.35
CA ASP A 72 8.17 -22.07 -15.30
C ASP A 72 7.90 -21.33 -16.63
N ASN A 73 7.29 -22.01 -17.62
CA ASN A 73 6.92 -21.39 -18.90
C ASN A 73 5.60 -20.63 -18.83
N ALA A 74 4.75 -20.91 -17.84
CA ALA A 74 3.54 -20.14 -17.63
C ALA A 74 3.38 -19.73 -16.17
N THR A 75 2.68 -18.62 -15.93
CA THR A 75 2.35 -18.13 -14.61
C THR A 75 0.87 -17.76 -14.58
N LEU A 76 0.16 -18.30 -13.61
CA LEU A 76 -1.21 -17.92 -13.28
C LEU A 76 -1.19 -17.08 -12.03
N THR A 77 -1.78 -15.88 -12.08
CA THR A 77 -1.81 -14.95 -10.94
C THR A 77 -3.23 -14.48 -10.68
N LEU A 78 -3.72 -14.69 -9.46
CA LEU A 78 -4.97 -14.14 -8.95
C LEU A 78 -4.63 -12.98 -8.02
N ASN A 79 -5.13 -11.78 -8.32
CA ASN A 79 -5.00 -10.61 -7.47
C ASN A 79 -6.38 -10.22 -6.96
N ILE A 80 -6.52 -10.07 -5.66
CA ILE A 80 -7.73 -9.57 -4.98
C ILE A 80 -7.34 -8.29 -4.29
N LYS A 81 -7.92 -7.17 -4.72
CA LYS A 81 -7.69 -5.85 -4.11
C LYS A 81 -8.88 -5.48 -3.26
N ASP A 82 -8.58 -4.88 -2.12
CA ASP A 82 -9.58 -4.39 -1.17
C ASP A 82 -10.63 -5.45 -0.81
N LEU A 83 -10.16 -6.55 -0.23
CA LEU A 83 -10.98 -7.73 0.09
C LEU A 83 -12.24 -7.38 0.90
N LEU A 84 -12.15 -6.38 1.78
CA LEU A 84 -13.23 -5.96 2.66
C LEU A 84 -14.08 -4.81 2.12
N ASP A 85 -13.71 -4.24 0.96
CA ASP A 85 -14.38 -3.08 0.34
C ASP A 85 -14.48 -1.88 1.28
N GLN A 86 -13.41 -1.62 2.04
CA GLN A 86 -13.35 -0.56 3.06
C GLN A 86 -12.33 0.53 2.71
N ARG A 87 -11.74 0.49 1.51
CA ARG A 87 -10.80 1.49 1.06
C ARG A 87 -11.53 2.76 0.61
N GLY A 88 -11.68 3.67 1.53
CA GLY A 88 -12.29 4.97 1.30
C GLY A 88 -11.65 6.03 2.17
N TRP A 89 -11.92 7.27 1.86
CA TRP A 89 -11.54 8.41 2.68
C TRP A 89 -12.77 9.29 2.88
N ARG A 90 -13.13 9.48 4.13
CA ARG A 90 -14.17 10.39 4.54
C ARG A 90 -13.53 11.52 5.33
N ASN A 91 -13.85 12.72 4.94
CA ASN A 91 -13.38 13.93 5.61
C ASN A 91 -14.57 14.84 5.89
N GLU A 92 -14.76 15.14 7.17
CA GLU A 92 -15.72 16.11 7.63
C GLU A 92 -14.97 17.38 8.01
N THR A 93 -15.38 18.51 7.46
CA THR A 93 -14.80 19.81 7.76
C THR A 93 -15.87 20.69 8.41
N PHE A 94 -15.53 21.24 9.58
CA PHE A 94 -16.42 22.09 10.36
C PHE A 94 -15.85 23.50 10.39
N ASN A 95 -16.70 24.49 10.10
CA ASN A 95 -16.42 25.89 10.32
C ASN A 95 -17.69 26.59 10.79
N GLU A 96 -17.64 27.75 11.44
CA GLU A 96 -18.79 28.45 12.00
C GLU A 96 -19.95 28.65 11.00
N ASN A 97 -19.63 28.78 9.69
CA ASN A 97 -20.59 29.04 8.63
C ASN A 97 -20.60 27.96 7.52
N PHE A 98 -19.86 26.87 7.71
CA PHE A 98 -19.68 25.88 6.65
C PHE A 98 -19.47 24.48 7.20
N TYR A 99 -20.31 23.55 6.77
CA TYR A 99 -20.16 22.11 6.98
C TYR A 99 -19.97 21.43 5.65
N ASN A 100 -18.90 20.67 5.50
CA ASN A 100 -18.66 19.85 4.31
C ASN A 100 -18.36 18.42 4.73
N ASP A 101 -19.15 17.49 4.24
CA ASP A 101 -18.94 16.05 4.35
C ASP A 101 -18.53 15.53 2.97
N PHE A 102 -17.31 15.06 2.86
CA PHE A 102 -16.76 14.55 1.62
C PHE A 102 -16.33 13.10 1.80
N GLU A 103 -17.01 12.18 1.08
CA GLU A 103 -16.63 10.78 1.01
C GLU A 103 -16.08 10.47 -0.38
N PHE A 104 -14.89 9.93 -0.42
CA PHE A 104 -14.25 9.51 -1.66
C PHE A 104 -13.78 8.05 -1.59
N ARG A 105 -14.32 7.21 -2.47
CA ARG A 105 -13.92 5.82 -2.64
C ARG A 105 -13.14 5.69 -3.94
N TRP A 106 -11.81 5.58 -3.86
CA TRP A 106 -10.95 5.45 -5.04
C TRP A 106 -10.74 4.02 -5.52
N SER A 107 -11.22 3.03 -4.78
CA SER A 107 -11.06 1.63 -5.17
C SER A 107 -12.27 0.82 -4.75
N GLN A 108 -12.89 0.16 -5.69
CA GLN A 108 -13.86 -0.90 -5.39
C GLN A 108 -13.12 -2.23 -5.30
N ARG A 109 -13.68 -3.15 -4.52
CA ARG A 109 -13.18 -4.52 -4.47
C ARG A 109 -13.08 -5.10 -5.88
N SER A 110 -11.91 -5.62 -6.21
CA SER A 110 -11.68 -6.20 -7.52
C SER A 110 -10.87 -7.50 -7.42
N ALA A 111 -11.25 -8.47 -8.25
CA ALA A 111 -10.50 -9.70 -8.45
C ALA A 111 -10.05 -9.77 -9.91
N THR A 112 -8.75 -9.98 -10.12
CA THR A 112 -8.15 -10.05 -11.45
C THR A 112 -7.38 -11.34 -11.59
N LEU A 113 -7.72 -12.14 -12.59
CA LEU A 113 -7.00 -13.36 -12.96
C LEU A 113 -6.15 -13.09 -14.19
N ASN A 114 -4.84 -13.27 -14.07
CA ASN A 114 -3.89 -13.11 -15.17
C ASN A 114 -3.23 -14.44 -15.49
N PHE A 115 -3.20 -14.79 -16.76
CA PHE A 115 -2.43 -15.92 -17.28
C PHE A 115 -1.36 -15.39 -18.22
N THR A 116 -0.10 -15.69 -17.91
CA THR A 116 1.05 -15.29 -18.73
C THR A 116 1.77 -16.54 -19.21
N TYR A 117 1.91 -16.70 -20.52
CA TYR A 117 2.70 -17.76 -21.12
C TYR A 117 3.91 -17.17 -21.84
N ARG A 118 5.10 -17.75 -21.58
CA ARG A 118 6.37 -17.29 -22.13
C ARG A 118 6.79 -18.21 -23.25
N PHE A 119 6.62 -17.76 -24.50
CA PHE A 119 7.11 -18.47 -25.66
C PHE A 119 8.60 -18.20 -25.86
N ASN A 120 9.39 -19.25 -26.06
CA ASN A 120 10.77 -19.19 -26.59
C ASN A 120 11.72 -18.18 -25.89
N GLN A 121 11.54 -17.94 -24.61
CA GLN A 121 12.52 -17.17 -23.84
C GLN A 121 13.68 -18.08 -23.43
N LYS A 122 14.80 -17.99 -24.16
CA LYS A 122 16.08 -18.51 -23.66
C LYS A 122 16.32 -17.87 -22.29
N LYS A 123 16.46 -18.68 -21.22
CA LYS A 123 16.82 -18.20 -19.88
C LYS A 123 18.07 -17.32 -19.99
N ASN A 124 17.89 -16.02 -19.90
CA ASN A 124 18.99 -15.05 -19.93
C ASN A 124 19.69 -15.09 -18.57
N GLN A 125 20.50 -16.10 -18.32
CA GLN A 125 21.35 -16.23 -17.13
C GLN A 125 22.38 -15.09 -17.05
N ASN A 126 22.65 -14.42 -18.18
CA ASN A 126 23.68 -13.37 -18.27
C ASN A 126 23.27 -12.03 -17.60
N ARG A 127 21.98 -11.77 -17.36
CA ARG A 127 21.58 -10.50 -16.70
C ARG A 127 21.96 -10.41 -15.22
N ARG A 128 22.07 -11.54 -14.52
CA ARG A 128 22.53 -11.55 -13.12
C ARG A 128 24.05 -11.41 -13.04
N GLN A 129 24.81 -11.99 -13.97
CA GLN A 129 26.26 -11.87 -14.01
C GLN A 129 26.71 -10.46 -14.42
N MET A 130 26.08 -9.81 -15.39
CA MET A 130 26.42 -8.44 -15.78
C MET A 130 26.11 -7.40 -14.70
N ARG A 131 25.10 -7.64 -13.85
CA ARG A 131 24.81 -6.73 -12.73
C ARG A 131 25.85 -6.86 -11.62
N ASN A 132 26.34 -8.05 -11.37
CA ASN A 132 27.41 -8.28 -10.37
C ASN A 132 28.78 -7.82 -10.88
N ALA A 133 29.07 -7.92 -12.17
CA ALA A 133 30.31 -7.42 -12.76
C ALA A 133 30.40 -5.87 -12.74
N ARG A 134 29.29 -5.15 -12.86
CA ARG A 134 29.25 -3.69 -12.82
C ARG A 134 29.45 -3.10 -11.41
N PHE A 135 29.22 -3.86 -10.36
CA PHE A 135 29.41 -3.45 -8.96
C PHE A 135 30.76 -3.89 -8.39
N GLY A 136 31.52 -4.71 -9.10
CA GLY A 136 32.83 -5.22 -8.66
C GLY A 136 34.05 -4.42 -9.10
N GLU A 137 33.93 -3.45 -9.98
CA GLU A 137 35.05 -2.77 -10.62
C GLU A 137 35.19 -1.27 -10.23
N GLY A 138 34.67 -0.91 -9.07
CA GLY A 138 34.84 0.42 -8.44
C GLY A 138 35.70 0.35 -7.16
N GLY A 139 36.72 -0.49 -7.13
CA GLY A 139 37.70 -0.58 -6.02
C GLY A 139 38.88 0.33 -6.28
N PHE A 140 38.94 1.41 -5.53
CA PHE A 140 40.08 2.16 -5.03
C PHE A 140 41.44 1.88 -5.70
N GLY A 141 41.95 2.84 -6.41
CA GLY A 141 43.34 3.03 -6.77
C GLY A 141 43.81 4.38 -6.28
N SER A 142 44.63 4.31 -5.21
CA SER A 142 45.64 5.30 -4.70
C SER A 142 45.38 6.78 -4.94
#